data_cf388d8f7b41d027d1d1407c47f2810e
#
_entry.id   cf388d8f7b41d027d1d1407c47f2810e
#
_cell.length_a   1.000
_cell.length_b   1.000
_cell.length_c   1.000
_cell.angle_alpha   90.00
_cell.angle_beta   90.00
_cell.angle_gamma   90.00
#
_symmetry.space_group_name_H-M   'P 1'
#
loop_
_entity.id
_entity.type
_entity.pdbx_description
1 polymer ?
#
loop_
_entity_poly.entity_id
_entity_poly.type
_entity_poly.pdbx_seq_one_letter_code
_entity_poly.pdbx_strand_id
1 'polypeptide(L)'
;MTPNSASAAPSRRSFLASSAVAAAAVAGGLPLLAACGGSDGGSGGGTTSGKDAKKLLPSYVANNVVTPDIPARNGSAVGFTGPLDLAGLKTSVPKKLGAGGKVTIMSPFWGSPPKQDNAYYRGMNDLIGVDVVWQNQDGNTYEQKLGAVLASSSVPDVVVIPGWNMGGKIPSAITGKFADLGPYLSGDKVKEYPNLAAIPTDAWQRCIFGGKLRGLPMPASCVTNIVPFYRKDIFDQEGYELPCSADEFMALAKDITNARAKRWACLDMKWTAFNVFGVLSGSEKPLGWELVDGKLIYRVETQEYLEALEWTRKLFAAGYAHPDAELGKSAQTDAGPKFAAGEFLIYNDDISQWYSRTAEQAAQNPDFKISGMDVFGHDGGAPTLWATQPANIFAFVSKKAPESVVRDVLAVADVTAAPYGTKEYMLTNYGVEGTHYTVENGVPVKNDKGNNEVINAYVMVASPAATVAHPDFPDVARAQVEWQQRMGAVTRKSSFYGMQIAEPSRWTNLSNDFEQLEDDIVRGHKKISDMQQAVSDWKGKGGDRLRDWYKKLLDDNGPAAG
;
A
#
# COMPACT_ATOMS: atom_id res chain seq x y z
N MET A 1 38.32 -47.58 9.00
CA MET A 1 38.69 -47.66 7.59
C MET A 1 37.74 -46.76 6.81
N THR A 2 38.25 -45.61 6.43
CA THR A 2 37.69 -44.64 5.48
C THR A 2 37.71 -45.22 4.04
N PRO A 3 37.01 -44.62 3.02
CA PRO A 3 37.16 -43.21 2.71
C PRO A 3 35.91 -42.43 2.25
N ASN A 4 36.03 -41.11 2.45
CA ASN A 4 35.46 -39.98 1.77
C ASN A 4 35.15 -40.14 0.28
N SER A 5 34.01 -39.60 -0.15
CA SER A 5 33.89 -39.02 -1.51
C SER A 5 33.16 -37.69 -1.43
N ALA A 6 33.89 -36.61 -1.62
CA ALA A 6 33.41 -35.26 -1.85
C ALA A 6 32.76 -35.17 -3.26
N SER A 7 31.54 -34.63 -3.36
CA SER A 7 30.95 -34.27 -4.65
C SER A 7 31.13 -32.76 -4.89
N ALA A 8 31.80 -32.46 -5.98
CA ALA A 8 32.08 -31.11 -6.47
C ALA A 8 30.85 -30.45 -7.07
N ALA A 9 30.69 -29.15 -6.79
CA ALA A 9 29.69 -28.29 -7.40
C ALA A 9 30.03 -28.00 -8.87
N PRO A 10 29.04 -27.94 -9.79
CA PRO A 10 29.29 -27.60 -11.19
C PRO A 10 29.44 -26.08 -11.40
N SER A 11 30.46 -25.73 -12.18
CA SER A 11 30.81 -24.35 -12.53
C SER A 11 29.89 -23.74 -13.60
N ARG A 12 29.77 -22.40 -13.57
CA ARG A 12 28.92 -21.54 -14.40
C ARG A 12 29.32 -21.41 -15.90
N ARG A 13 29.83 -22.44 -16.58
CA ARG A 13 30.35 -22.33 -17.95
C ARG A 13 29.81 -23.32 -18.99
N SER A 14 28.60 -23.85 -18.83
CA SER A 14 28.05 -24.81 -19.81
C SER A 14 26.58 -24.57 -20.17
N PHE A 15 26.16 -23.32 -20.37
CA PHE A 15 24.77 -23.04 -20.85
C PHE A 15 24.73 -22.07 -22.03
N LEU A 16 25.72 -22.12 -22.92
CA LEU A 16 25.70 -21.39 -24.20
C LEU A 16 26.24 -22.31 -25.32
N ALA A 17 25.48 -23.29 -25.73
CA ALA A 17 25.61 -23.91 -27.05
C ALA A 17 24.44 -24.89 -27.27
N SER A 18 23.40 -24.46 -27.97
CA SER A 18 22.54 -25.27 -28.81
C SER A 18 21.22 -24.55 -29.13
N SER A 19 21.16 -23.81 -30.20
CA SER A 19 19.95 -23.56 -31.00
C SER A 19 20.32 -22.75 -32.24
N ALA A 20 20.77 -23.43 -33.25
CA ALA A 20 20.73 -22.92 -34.63
C ALA A 20 20.01 -23.96 -35.50
N VAL A 21 19.26 -23.43 -36.46
CA VAL A 21 18.71 -24.08 -37.67
C VAL A 21 17.29 -24.67 -37.54
N ALA A 22 16.33 -23.94 -38.10
CA ALA A 22 15.61 -24.34 -39.32
C ALA A 22 14.73 -23.19 -39.85
N ALA A 23 15.21 -22.55 -40.91
CA ALA A 23 14.39 -21.76 -41.83
C ALA A 23 13.88 -22.69 -42.93
N ALA A 24 12.57 -22.70 -43.15
CA ALA A 24 11.99 -23.24 -44.40
C ALA A 24 10.93 -22.25 -44.91
N ALA A 25 11.24 -21.66 -46.03
CA ALA A 25 10.35 -20.81 -46.82
C ALA A 25 9.29 -21.68 -47.56
N VAL A 26 8.05 -21.17 -47.55
CA VAL A 26 7.10 -21.48 -48.65
C VAL A 26 6.46 -20.18 -49.09
N ALA A 27 6.71 -19.84 -50.35
CA ALA A 27 6.10 -18.71 -51.06
C ALA A 27 4.73 -19.11 -51.62
N GLY A 28 3.78 -18.19 -51.60
CA GLY A 28 2.48 -18.37 -52.28
C GLY A 28 1.53 -17.19 -52.09
N GLY A 29 1.63 -16.18 -52.98
CA GLY A 29 0.53 -15.52 -53.70
C GLY A 29 -0.52 -14.67 -52.94
N LEU A 30 -0.39 -13.38 -53.04
CA LEU A 30 -1.28 -12.19 -52.98
C LEU A 30 -2.80 -12.40 -53.26
N PRO A 31 -3.72 -11.47 -52.85
CA PRO A 31 -3.61 -10.04 -53.17
C PRO A 31 -3.92 -9.02 -52.06
N LEU A 32 -3.40 -7.85 -52.31
CA LEU A 32 -3.67 -6.57 -51.68
C LEU A 32 -5.17 -6.21 -51.68
N LEU A 33 -5.67 -5.80 -50.52
CA LEU A 33 -6.72 -4.79 -50.43
C LEU A 33 -6.30 -3.72 -49.43
N ALA A 34 -5.93 -2.59 -49.97
CA ALA A 34 -5.77 -1.37 -49.23
C ALA A 34 -7.12 -0.92 -48.69
N ALA A 35 -7.25 -0.81 -47.38
CA ALA A 35 -8.27 0.01 -46.75
C ALA A 35 -7.56 0.95 -45.75
N CYS A 36 -7.40 2.19 -46.15
CA CYS A 36 -7.08 3.30 -45.28
C CYS A 36 -8.14 3.43 -44.22
N GLY A 37 -7.74 3.48 -42.97
CA GLY A 37 -8.58 3.72 -41.82
C GLY A 37 -7.74 3.57 -40.57
N GLY A 38 -6.87 4.55 -40.31
CA GLY A 38 -6.13 4.64 -39.06
C GLY A 38 -7.11 4.94 -37.94
N SER A 39 -7.45 3.94 -37.15
CA SER A 39 -7.87 4.12 -35.78
C SER A 39 -6.89 3.30 -34.94
N ASP A 40 -6.00 4.01 -34.27
CA ASP A 40 -5.22 3.47 -33.16
C ASP A 40 -6.22 2.97 -32.09
N GLY A 41 -6.71 1.75 -32.28
CA GLY A 41 -7.51 1.02 -31.31
C GLY A 41 -6.61 0.49 -30.19
N GLY A 42 -5.99 1.41 -29.45
CA GLY A 42 -5.47 1.09 -28.13
C GLY A 42 -6.65 0.86 -27.20
N SER A 43 -6.96 -0.41 -26.88
CA SER A 43 -7.82 -0.73 -25.75
C SER A 43 -7.11 -0.36 -24.44
N GLY A 44 -6.90 0.94 -24.24
CA GLY A 44 -6.56 1.51 -22.97
C GLY A 44 -7.78 1.44 -22.08
N GLY A 45 -7.64 0.89 -20.88
CA GLY A 45 -8.67 0.98 -19.86
C GLY A 45 -9.00 2.45 -19.64
N GLY A 46 -10.12 2.91 -20.23
CA GLY A 46 -10.52 4.32 -20.15
C GLY A 46 -10.80 4.70 -18.70
N THR A 47 -10.24 5.79 -18.25
CA THR A 47 -10.67 6.48 -17.04
C THR A 47 -12.14 6.90 -17.25
N THR A 48 -12.95 6.67 -16.23
CA THR A 48 -14.34 7.11 -16.25
C THR A 48 -14.42 8.57 -15.83
N SER A 49 -15.18 9.40 -16.53
CA SER A 49 -15.35 10.82 -16.17
C SER A 49 -15.90 10.96 -14.75
N GLY A 50 -15.49 12.02 -14.02
CA GLY A 50 -15.93 12.26 -12.66
C GLY A 50 -17.46 12.29 -12.49
N LYS A 51 -18.22 12.74 -13.49
CA LYS A 51 -19.69 12.72 -13.50
C LYS A 51 -20.26 11.31 -13.68
N ASP A 52 -19.65 10.50 -14.53
CA ASP A 52 -20.12 9.14 -14.78
C ASP A 52 -19.63 8.18 -13.67
N ALA A 53 -18.48 8.45 -13.09
CA ALA A 53 -18.00 7.74 -11.91
C ALA A 53 -18.99 7.85 -10.75
N LYS A 54 -19.54 9.03 -10.47
CA LYS A 54 -20.53 9.23 -9.39
C LYS A 54 -21.76 8.32 -9.49
N LYS A 55 -22.19 7.96 -10.71
CA LYS A 55 -23.32 7.04 -10.91
C LYS A 55 -22.99 5.58 -10.61
N LEU A 56 -21.69 5.24 -10.64
CA LEU A 56 -21.21 3.88 -10.40
C LEU A 56 -20.91 3.63 -8.93
N LEU A 57 -20.70 4.70 -8.15
CA LEU A 57 -20.27 4.59 -6.76
C LEU A 57 -21.41 4.10 -5.86
N PRO A 58 -21.09 3.26 -4.86
CA PRO A 58 -21.98 2.94 -3.76
C PRO A 58 -22.38 4.18 -2.96
N SER A 59 -23.62 4.22 -2.47
CA SER A 59 -24.06 5.25 -1.52
C SER A 59 -23.38 5.00 -0.17
N TYR A 60 -22.71 6.02 0.36
CA TYR A 60 -22.12 5.92 1.70
C TYR A 60 -23.21 5.94 2.78
N VAL A 61 -23.15 4.97 3.68
CA VAL A 61 -24.00 4.89 4.88
C VAL A 61 -23.09 4.61 6.08
N ALA A 62 -23.02 5.56 7.01
CA ALA A 62 -22.19 5.39 8.19
C ALA A 62 -22.63 4.14 9.00
N ASN A 63 -21.66 3.31 9.37
CA ASN A 63 -21.91 2.22 10.30
C ASN A 63 -21.75 2.73 11.74
N ASN A 64 -22.88 2.90 12.43
CA ASN A 64 -22.93 3.42 13.80
C ASN A 64 -23.01 2.32 14.86
N VAL A 65 -22.68 1.07 14.51
CA VAL A 65 -22.72 -0.06 15.44
C VAL A 65 -21.75 0.13 16.60
N VAL A 66 -20.57 0.68 16.31
CA VAL A 66 -19.54 1.03 17.31
C VAL A 66 -19.08 2.47 17.07
N THR A 67 -18.96 3.24 18.15
CA THR A 67 -18.45 4.62 18.10
C THR A 67 -16.96 4.59 18.40
N PRO A 68 -16.08 5.13 17.53
CA PRO A 68 -14.66 5.23 17.82
C PRO A 68 -14.39 6.25 18.93
N ASP A 69 -13.36 6.01 19.75
CA ASP A 69 -12.91 6.97 20.79
C ASP A 69 -12.37 8.25 20.16
N ILE A 70 -11.71 8.12 19.00
CA ILE A 70 -11.19 9.22 18.21
C ILE A 70 -11.78 9.13 16.80
N PRO A 71 -12.72 10.01 16.44
CA PRO A 71 -13.29 10.05 15.09
C PRO A 71 -12.24 10.47 14.06
N ALA A 72 -12.35 9.94 12.84
CA ALA A 72 -11.49 10.35 11.73
C ALA A 72 -11.66 11.84 11.41
N ARG A 73 -10.54 12.52 11.16
CA ARG A 73 -10.48 13.92 10.71
C ARG A 73 -9.33 14.09 9.71
N ASN A 74 -9.49 15.00 8.76
CA ASN A 74 -8.44 15.32 7.80
C ASN A 74 -7.85 14.09 7.07
N GLY A 75 -8.67 13.07 6.81
CA GLY A 75 -8.22 11.84 6.16
C GLY A 75 -7.49 10.83 7.06
N SER A 76 -7.46 11.07 8.40
CA SER A 76 -6.91 10.11 9.35
C SER A 76 -7.75 8.84 9.46
N ALA A 77 -7.18 7.78 10.02
CA ALA A 77 -7.92 6.65 10.53
C ALA A 77 -8.84 7.05 11.70
N VAL A 78 -9.84 6.21 12.01
CA VAL A 78 -10.55 6.24 13.30
C VAL A 78 -9.67 5.58 14.37
N GLY A 79 -9.77 6.02 15.62
CA GLY A 79 -8.99 5.48 16.74
C GLY A 79 -9.85 4.80 17.80
N PHE A 80 -9.37 3.66 18.29
CA PHE A 80 -9.88 2.97 19.46
C PHE A 80 -8.74 2.83 20.47
N THR A 81 -8.91 3.41 21.65
CA THR A 81 -7.87 3.51 22.69
C THR A 81 -8.22 2.78 23.97
N GLY A 82 -9.46 2.32 24.09
CA GLY A 82 -9.94 1.57 25.25
C GLY A 82 -9.89 0.06 25.06
N PRO A 83 -9.95 -0.69 26.17
CA PRO A 83 -10.20 -2.13 26.11
C PRO A 83 -11.56 -2.41 25.48
N LEU A 84 -11.64 -3.52 24.74
CA LEU A 84 -12.93 -3.96 24.19
C LEU A 84 -13.88 -4.43 25.31
N ASP A 85 -15.12 -3.97 25.27
CA ASP A 85 -16.20 -4.64 25.99
C ASP A 85 -16.59 -5.93 25.24
N LEU A 86 -15.90 -7.02 25.53
CA LEU A 86 -16.10 -8.30 24.85
C LEU A 86 -17.46 -8.93 25.16
N ALA A 87 -18.05 -8.61 26.33
CA ALA A 87 -19.40 -9.06 26.68
C ALA A 87 -20.49 -8.29 25.91
N GLY A 88 -20.19 -7.02 25.56
CA GLY A 88 -21.08 -6.12 24.83
C GLY A 88 -20.83 -6.07 23.32
N LEU A 89 -20.03 -6.97 22.73
CA LEU A 89 -19.75 -6.98 21.29
C LEU A 89 -21.04 -6.97 20.46
N LYS A 90 -21.09 -6.02 19.54
CA LYS A 90 -22.21 -5.86 18.61
C LYS A 90 -22.07 -6.82 17.42
N THR A 91 -23.17 -7.04 16.72
CA THR A 91 -23.19 -7.71 15.42
C THR A 91 -23.42 -6.64 14.35
N SER A 92 -22.53 -6.54 13.37
CA SER A 92 -22.65 -5.58 12.27
C SER A 92 -23.41 -6.15 11.07
N VAL A 93 -23.42 -7.49 10.92
CA VAL A 93 -24.18 -8.20 9.90
C VAL A 93 -25.39 -8.87 10.56
N PRO A 94 -26.58 -8.25 10.52
CA PRO A 94 -27.74 -8.70 11.33
C PRO A 94 -28.31 -10.04 10.89
N LYS A 95 -28.02 -10.49 9.69
CA LYS A 95 -28.40 -11.80 9.16
C LYS A 95 -27.29 -12.40 8.32
N LYS A 96 -27.16 -13.70 8.33
CA LYS A 96 -26.24 -14.42 7.46
C LYS A 96 -26.63 -14.19 5.99
N LEU A 97 -25.69 -13.63 5.20
CA LEU A 97 -25.92 -13.30 3.79
C LEU A 97 -25.49 -14.42 2.85
N GLY A 98 -24.54 -15.27 3.25
CA GLY A 98 -24.09 -16.41 2.46
C GLY A 98 -25.16 -17.49 2.31
N ALA A 99 -25.23 -18.09 1.13
CA ALA A 99 -26.25 -19.10 0.77
C ALA A 99 -25.73 -20.55 0.85
N GLY A 100 -24.60 -20.79 1.49
CA GLY A 100 -23.98 -22.11 1.61
C GLY A 100 -23.17 -22.54 0.40
N GLY A 101 -22.83 -21.60 -0.49
CA GLY A 101 -22.00 -21.84 -1.66
C GLY A 101 -20.52 -22.05 -1.32
N LYS A 102 -19.73 -22.35 -2.34
CA LYS A 102 -18.28 -22.45 -2.27
C LYS A 102 -17.64 -21.33 -3.08
N VAL A 103 -16.66 -20.64 -2.50
CA VAL A 103 -15.90 -19.55 -3.15
C VAL A 103 -14.41 -19.84 -3.07
N THR A 104 -13.73 -19.77 -4.23
CA THR A 104 -12.27 -19.91 -4.32
C THR A 104 -11.63 -18.53 -4.40
N ILE A 105 -10.67 -18.22 -3.50
CA ILE A 105 -10.00 -16.92 -3.43
C ILE A 105 -8.49 -17.09 -3.56
N MET A 106 -7.89 -16.44 -4.55
CA MET A 106 -6.44 -16.32 -4.67
C MET A 106 -5.99 -15.00 -4.05
N SER A 107 -5.03 -15.07 -3.12
CA SER A 107 -4.48 -13.91 -2.41
C SER A 107 -2.96 -14.01 -2.25
N PRO A 108 -2.22 -12.89 -2.23
CA PRO A 108 -0.86 -12.90 -1.72
C PRO A 108 -0.87 -13.25 -0.23
N PHE A 109 0.20 -13.89 0.23
CA PHE A 109 0.39 -14.25 1.63
C PHE A 109 1.88 -14.21 1.97
N TRP A 110 2.23 -13.57 3.06
CA TRP A 110 3.61 -13.50 3.55
C TRP A 110 3.75 -14.43 4.75
N GLY A 111 4.57 -15.46 4.59
CA GLY A 111 4.77 -16.53 5.55
C GLY A 111 4.22 -17.86 5.07
N SER A 112 4.10 -18.83 5.97
CA SER A 112 3.57 -20.17 5.67
C SER A 112 2.07 -20.21 5.93
N PRO A 113 1.22 -20.40 4.90
CA PRO A 113 -0.23 -20.44 5.12
C PRO A 113 -0.61 -21.65 5.96
N PRO A 114 -1.52 -21.49 6.96
CA PRO A 114 -1.99 -22.60 7.79
C PRO A 114 -2.86 -23.56 7.00
N LYS A 115 -3.05 -24.78 7.55
CA LYS A 115 -4.03 -25.72 7.01
C LYS A 115 -5.46 -25.16 7.16
N GLN A 116 -6.27 -25.34 6.12
CA GLN A 116 -7.62 -24.74 6.05
C GLN A 116 -8.71 -25.55 6.78
N ASP A 117 -8.37 -26.61 7.48
CA ASP A 117 -9.28 -27.42 8.28
C ASP A 117 -9.28 -27.04 9.78
N ASN A 118 -8.64 -25.92 10.14
CA ASN A 118 -8.56 -25.45 11.52
C ASN A 118 -9.86 -24.76 12.02
N ALA A 119 -9.91 -24.42 13.31
CA ALA A 119 -11.08 -23.80 13.94
C ALA A 119 -11.37 -22.39 13.41
N TYR A 120 -10.34 -21.65 12.95
CA TYR A 120 -10.50 -20.31 12.41
C TYR A 120 -11.30 -20.32 11.11
N TYR A 121 -10.88 -21.14 10.13
CA TYR A 121 -11.61 -21.23 8.85
C TYR A 121 -13.03 -21.74 9.03
N ARG A 122 -13.24 -22.74 9.91
CA ARG A 122 -14.60 -23.22 10.22
C ARG A 122 -15.45 -22.10 10.82
N GLY A 123 -14.91 -21.35 11.79
CA GLY A 123 -15.61 -20.22 12.39
C GLY A 123 -15.99 -19.13 11.37
N MET A 124 -15.07 -18.80 10.48
CA MET A 124 -15.33 -17.84 9.41
C MET A 124 -16.40 -18.34 8.43
N ASN A 125 -16.28 -19.58 7.98
CA ASN A 125 -17.26 -20.17 7.06
C ASN A 125 -18.67 -20.26 7.71
N ASP A 126 -18.74 -20.60 8.98
CA ASP A 126 -20.01 -20.65 9.74
C ASP A 126 -20.62 -19.25 9.91
N LEU A 127 -19.79 -18.24 10.22
CA LEU A 127 -20.24 -16.85 10.37
C LEU A 127 -20.78 -16.29 9.06
N ILE A 128 -20.01 -16.45 7.98
CA ILE A 128 -20.36 -15.92 6.65
C ILE A 128 -21.50 -16.70 6.02
N GLY A 129 -21.53 -18.03 6.22
CA GLY A 129 -22.42 -18.96 5.52
C GLY A 129 -21.92 -19.35 4.13
N VAL A 130 -20.60 -19.36 3.92
CA VAL A 130 -19.94 -19.71 2.65
C VAL A 130 -18.71 -20.55 2.94
N ASP A 131 -18.49 -21.60 2.15
CA ASP A 131 -17.25 -22.39 2.19
C ASP A 131 -16.15 -21.68 1.39
N VAL A 132 -15.27 -20.94 2.08
CA VAL A 132 -14.17 -20.19 1.46
C VAL A 132 -12.93 -21.06 1.35
N VAL A 133 -12.46 -21.26 0.11
CA VAL A 133 -11.23 -22.02 -0.19
C VAL A 133 -10.13 -21.09 -0.68
N TRP A 134 -9.09 -20.97 0.12
CA TRP A 134 -7.97 -20.09 -0.16
C TRP A 134 -6.92 -20.75 -1.07
N GLN A 135 -6.45 -19.98 -2.03
CA GLN A 135 -5.30 -20.29 -2.89
C GLN A 135 -4.19 -19.27 -2.62
N ASN A 136 -3.69 -19.28 -1.37
CA ASN A 136 -2.63 -18.37 -0.95
C ASN A 136 -1.36 -18.59 -1.76
N GLN A 137 -0.75 -17.51 -2.23
CA GLN A 137 0.48 -17.51 -3.01
C GLN A 137 1.53 -16.68 -2.26
N ASP A 138 2.81 -17.03 -2.39
CA ASP A 138 3.90 -16.27 -1.79
C ASP A 138 3.82 -14.79 -2.24
N GLY A 139 3.69 -13.88 -1.28
CA GLY A 139 3.56 -12.44 -1.53
C GLY A 139 4.78 -11.83 -2.21
N ASN A 140 5.99 -12.36 -1.97
CA ASN A 140 7.23 -11.85 -2.56
C ASN A 140 7.36 -12.17 -4.06
N THR A 141 6.70 -13.23 -4.50
CA THR A 141 6.71 -13.69 -5.91
C THR A 141 5.32 -13.60 -6.56
N TYR A 142 4.36 -12.94 -5.90
CA TYR A 142 2.96 -12.89 -6.29
C TYR A 142 2.74 -12.37 -7.70
N GLU A 143 3.48 -11.34 -8.12
CA GLU A 143 3.36 -10.74 -9.45
C GLU A 143 3.54 -11.75 -10.58
N GLN A 144 4.52 -12.63 -10.44
CA GLN A 144 4.81 -13.68 -11.45
C GLN A 144 3.64 -14.67 -11.56
N LYS A 145 3.09 -15.09 -10.42
CA LYS A 145 1.95 -15.98 -10.36
C LYS A 145 0.67 -15.32 -10.89
N LEU A 146 0.44 -14.06 -10.51
CA LEU A 146 -0.69 -13.27 -10.97
C LEU A 146 -0.71 -13.15 -12.49
N GLY A 147 0.43 -12.83 -13.11
CA GLY A 147 0.56 -12.75 -14.56
C GLY A 147 0.15 -14.06 -15.26
N ALA A 148 0.60 -15.20 -14.74
CA ALA A 148 0.25 -16.52 -15.28
C ALA A 148 -1.25 -16.84 -15.12
N VAL A 149 -1.83 -16.57 -13.95
CA VAL A 149 -3.27 -16.79 -13.70
C VAL A 149 -4.13 -15.90 -14.58
N LEU A 150 -3.77 -14.62 -14.73
CA LEU A 150 -4.51 -13.71 -15.60
C LEU A 150 -4.35 -14.00 -17.09
N ALA A 151 -3.29 -14.69 -17.51
CA ALA A 151 -3.14 -15.17 -18.88
C ALA A 151 -3.96 -16.44 -19.16
N SER A 152 -4.29 -17.23 -18.14
CA SER A 152 -5.01 -18.50 -18.28
C SER A 152 -6.47 -18.31 -18.73
N SER A 153 -7.11 -19.36 -19.23
CA SER A 153 -8.53 -19.36 -19.62
C SER A 153 -9.49 -19.37 -18.42
N SER A 154 -9.01 -19.73 -17.23
CA SER A 154 -9.78 -19.82 -15.99
C SER A 154 -9.03 -19.11 -14.86
N VAL A 155 -9.75 -18.28 -14.12
CA VAL A 155 -9.27 -17.61 -12.90
C VAL A 155 -10.10 -18.13 -11.72
N PRO A 156 -9.59 -18.11 -10.47
CA PRO A 156 -10.40 -18.33 -9.27
C PRO A 156 -11.63 -17.42 -9.23
N ASP A 157 -12.62 -17.75 -8.39
CA ASP A 157 -13.82 -16.92 -8.25
C ASP A 157 -13.47 -15.50 -7.80
N VAL A 158 -12.43 -15.37 -6.96
CA VAL A 158 -11.88 -14.09 -6.54
C VAL A 158 -10.36 -14.08 -6.70
N VAL A 159 -9.83 -12.96 -7.20
CA VAL A 159 -8.39 -12.68 -7.23
C VAL A 159 -8.12 -11.36 -6.52
N VAL A 160 -7.31 -11.39 -5.47
CA VAL A 160 -6.84 -10.21 -4.77
C VAL A 160 -5.63 -9.63 -5.52
N ILE A 161 -5.68 -8.35 -5.88
CA ILE A 161 -4.60 -7.69 -6.61
C ILE A 161 -4.18 -6.42 -5.84
N PRO A 162 -2.97 -6.41 -5.26
CA PRO A 162 -2.38 -5.21 -4.69
C PRO A 162 -2.11 -4.12 -5.72
N GLY A 163 -2.24 -2.85 -5.33
CA GLY A 163 -2.02 -1.68 -6.18
C GLY A 163 -0.62 -1.64 -6.79
N TRP A 164 0.40 -2.06 -6.05
CA TRP A 164 1.78 -2.14 -6.55
C TRP A 164 2.00 -3.23 -7.61
N ASN A 165 1.07 -4.15 -7.77
CA ASN A 165 1.07 -5.15 -8.85
C ASN A 165 0.21 -4.74 -10.05
N MET A 166 -0.35 -3.53 -10.08
CA MET A 166 -1.26 -3.08 -11.15
C MET A 166 -0.55 -2.51 -12.39
N GLY A 167 0.66 -2.99 -12.69
CA GLY A 167 1.43 -2.58 -13.86
C GLY A 167 1.09 -3.32 -15.16
N GLY A 168 1.60 -2.85 -16.28
CA GLY A 168 1.63 -3.55 -17.57
C GLY A 168 0.25 -3.94 -18.12
N LYS A 169 0.00 -5.23 -18.26
CA LYS A 169 -1.25 -5.79 -18.83
C LYS A 169 -2.35 -6.05 -17.78
N ILE A 170 -2.06 -5.87 -16.49
CA ILE A 170 -3.00 -6.20 -15.42
C ILE A 170 -4.32 -5.42 -15.53
N PRO A 171 -4.34 -4.07 -15.74
CA PRO A 171 -5.59 -3.33 -15.89
C PRO A 171 -6.47 -3.80 -17.05
N SER A 172 -5.86 -4.17 -18.18
CA SER A 172 -6.60 -4.73 -19.32
C SER A 172 -7.18 -6.11 -18.99
N ALA A 173 -6.43 -6.95 -18.23
CA ALA A 173 -6.93 -8.23 -17.76
C ALA A 173 -8.10 -8.05 -16.78
N ILE A 174 -8.05 -7.03 -15.91
CA ILE A 174 -9.16 -6.71 -14.99
C ILE A 174 -10.43 -6.43 -15.79
N THR A 175 -10.37 -5.57 -16.79
CA THR A 175 -11.55 -5.24 -17.60
C THR A 175 -12.10 -6.42 -18.39
N GLY A 176 -11.24 -7.33 -18.82
CA GLY A 176 -11.61 -8.49 -19.63
C GLY A 176 -12.17 -9.68 -18.83
N LYS A 177 -11.63 -9.93 -17.64
CA LYS A 177 -11.84 -11.19 -16.89
C LYS A 177 -12.74 -11.06 -15.67
N PHE A 178 -12.93 -9.85 -15.12
CA PHE A 178 -13.67 -9.67 -13.87
C PHE A 178 -15.02 -8.98 -14.08
N ALA A 179 -15.95 -9.31 -13.20
CA ALA A 179 -17.33 -8.90 -13.25
C ALA A 179 -17.51 -7.38 -13.01
N ASP A 180 -18.62 -6.87 -13.47
CA ASP A 180 -19.17 -5.57 -13.06
C ASP A 180 -19.99 -5.77 -11.79
N LEU A 181 -19.57 -5.16 -10.70
CA LEU A 181 -20.27 -5.21 -9.41
C LEU A 181 -21.34 -4.10 -9.27
N GLY A 182 -21.42 -3.16 -10.23
CA GLY A 182 -22.42 -2.09 -10.22
C GLY A 182 -23.87 -2.58 -10.09
N PRO A 183 -24.30 -3.68 -10.74
CA PRO A 183 -25.63 -4.25 -10.54
C PRO A 183 -25.98 -4.57 -9.08
N TYR A 184 -24.98 -4.81 -8.22
CA TYR A 184 -25.13 -5.21 -6.82
C TYR A 184 -24.83 -4.07 -5.83
N LEU A 185 -23.92 -3.14 -6.18
CA LEU A 185 -23.36 -2.19 -5.23
C LEU A 185 -23.59 -0.72 -5.58
N SER A 186 -23.86 -0.34 -6.85
CA SER A 186 -24.01 1.07 -7.21
C SER A 186 -25.23 1.72 -6.57
N GLY A 187 -25.05 2.94 -6.09
CA GLY A 187 -26.09 3.68 -5.40
C GLY A 187 -26.57 2.95 -4.15
N ASP A 188 -27.87 2.95 -3.93
CA ASP A 188 -28.49 2.38 -2.73
C ASP A 188 -28.50 0.85 -2.65
N LYS A 189 -28.09 0.16 -3.71
CA LYS A 189 -27.99 -1.30 -3.72
C LYS A 189 -26.98 -1.82 -2.70
N VAL A 190 -25.92 -1.06 -2.43
CA VAL A 190 -24.92 -1.40 -1.41
C VAL A 190 -25.49 -1.55 -0.02
N LYS A 191 -26.67 -0.96 0.27
CA LYS A 191 -27.33 -1.04 1.58
C LYS A 191 -27.73 -2.47 1.99
N GLU A 192 -27.76 -3.41 1.04
CA GLU A 192 -27.89 -4.84 1.34
C GLU A 192 -26.67 -5.36 2.13
N TYR A 193 -25.51 -4.67 2.02
CA TYR A 193 -24.22 -4.99 2.63
C TYR A 193 -23.78 -3.85 3.54
N PRO A 194 -24.22 -3.81 4.83
CA PRO A 194 -24.10 -2.63 5.68
C PRO A 194 -22.65 -2.20 5.96
N ASN A 195 -21.71 -3.14 6.02
CA ASN A 195 -20.31 -2.81 6.23
C ASN A 195 -19.66 -2.30 4.95
N LEU A 196 -20.00 -2.85 3.78
CA LEU A 196 -19.56 -2.32 2.49
C LEU A 196 -20.11 -0.91 2.25
N ALA A 197 -21.34 -0.62 2.69
CA ALA A 197 -21.93 0.72 2.58
C ALA A 197 -21.19 1.75 3.43
N ALA A 198 -20.47 1.34 4.47
CA ALA A 198 -19.69 2.22 5.34
C ALA A 198 -18.24 2.45 4.85
N ILE A 199 -17.85 1.83 3.75
CA ILE A 199 -16.53 2.09 3.14
C ILE A 199 -16.53 3.51 2.52
N PRO A 200 -15.48 4.33 2.76
CA PRO A 200 -15.38 5.67 2.22
C PRO A 200 -15.49 5.73 0.69
N THR A 201 -16.19 6.74 0.17
CA THR A 201 -16.49 6.89 -1.26
C THR A 201 -15.23 6.98 -2.12
N ASP A 202 -14.17 7.62 -1.65
CA ASP A 202 -12.91 7.75 -2.39
C ASP A 202 -12.18 6.40 -2.54
N ALA A 203 -12.30 5.49 -1.57
CA ALA A 203 -11.80 4.12 -1.73
C ALA A 203 -12.53 3.38 -2.87
N TRP A 204 -13.85 3.58 -3.01
CA TRP A 204 -14.62 3.02 -4.11
C TRP A 204 -14.27 3.61 -5.48
N GLN A 205 -13.85 4.87 -5.54
CA GLN A 205 -13.39 5.49 -6.80
C GLN A 205 -12.25 4.70 -7.42
N ARG A 206 -11.35 4.17 -6.60
CA ARG A 206 -10.23 3.31 -7.01
C ARG A 206 -10.66 1.96 -7.58
N CYS A 207 -11.91 1.57 -7.40
CA CYS A 207 -12.46 0.29 -7.87
C CYS A 207 -13.11 0.37 -9.26
N ILE A 208 -13.05 1.54 -9.93
CA ILE A 208 -13.63 1.74 -11.26
C ILE A 208 -12.59 1.42 -12.33
N PHE A 209 -12.83 0.36 -13.09
CA PHE A 209 -11.98 -0.10 -14.19
C PHE A 209 -12.80 -0.22 -15.47
N GLY A 210 -12.36 0.46 -16.54
CA GLY A 210 -13.04 0.44 -17.83
C GLY A 210 -14.51 0.86 -17.73
N GLY A 211 -14.80 1.94 -16.99
CA GLY A 211 -16.13 2.50 -16.84
C GLY A 211 -17.12 1.66 -16.03
N LYS A 212 -16.64 0.73 -15.20
CA LYS A 212 -17.46 -0.17 -14.38
C LYS A 212 -16.89 -0.34 -12.98
N LEU A 213 -17.75 -0.50 -11.99
CA LEU A 213 -17.34 -0.87 -10.63
C LEU A 213 -16.95 -2.34 -10.59
N ARG A 214 -15.65 -2.66 -10.46
CA ARG A 214 -15.16 -4.04 -10.56
C ARG A 214 -14.47 -4.55 -9.31
N GLY A 215 -13.86 -3.67 -8.53
CA GLY A 215 -13.10 -4.05 -7.34
C GLY A 215 -13.91 -3.91 -6.06
N LEU A 216 -13.47 -4.64 -5.04
CA LEU A 216 -13.81 -4.44 -3.62
C LEU A 216 -12.56 -3.86 -2.97
N PRO A 217 -12.61 -2.72 -2.28
CA PRO A 217 -11.42 -2.06 -1.78
C PRO A 217 -11.03 -2.51 -0.37
N MET A 218 -9.73 -2.48 -0.12
CA MET A 218 -9.16 -2.35 1.22
C MET A 218 -8.83 -0.86 1.44
N PRO A 219 -9.65 -0.11 2.19
CA PRO A 219 -9.43 1.32 2.41
C PRO A 219 -8.13 1.61 3.16
N ALA A 220 -7.54 2.75 2.88
CA ALA A 220 -6.36 3.28 3.56
C ALA A 220 -6.57 4.74 3.93
N SER A 221 -5.85 5.23 4.94
CA SER A 221 -5.73 6.66 5.19
C SER A 221 -5.04 7.32 4.01
N CYS A 222 -5.49 8.50 3.61
CA CYS A 222 -4.84 9.27 2.55
C CYS A 222 -3.64 10.09 3.07
N VAL A 223 -3.43 10.13 4.38
CA VAL A 223 -2.24 10.74 4.98
C VAL A 223 -1.03 9.84 4.71
N THR A 224 0.13 10.44 4.47
CA THR A 224 1.35 9.66 4.28
C THR A 224 1.53 8.63 5.39
N ASN A 225 1.92 7.43 5.01
CA ASN A 225 2.26 6.36 5.96
C ASN A 225 3.75 6.35 6.33
N ILE A 226 4.55 7.23 5.74
CA ILE A 226 5.97 7.37 6.06
C ILE A 226 6.10 8.36 7.21
N VAL A 227 6.47 7.83 8.38
CA VAL A 227 6.64 8.58 9.63
C VAL A 227 8.11 8.70 9.95
N PRO A 228 8.63 9.91 10.18
CA PRO A 228 9.95 10.08 10.78
C PRO A 228 9.87 9.76 12.27
N PHE A 229 10.21 8.53 12.64
CA PHE A 229 10.25 8.08 14.02
C PHE A 229 11.50 8.55 14.73
N TYR A 230 11.37 8.81 16.04
CA TYR A 230 12.51 9.13 16.91
C TYR A 230 12.42 8.42 18.25
N ARG A 231 13.56 8.20 18.90
CA ARG A 231 13.69 7.63 20.25
C ARG A 231 13.32 8.66 21.30
N LYS A 232 12.00 8.76 21.57
CA LYS A 232 11.47 9.75 22.51
C LYS A 232 12.10 9.66 23.89
N ASP A 233 12.33 8.46 24.40
CA ASP A 233 13.00 8.23 25.68
C ASP A 233 14.41 8.86 25.73
N ILE A 234 15.21 8.68 24.68
CA ILE A 234 16.56 9.26 24.61
C ILE A 234 16.51 10.76 24.39
N PHE A 235 15.58 11.25 23.55
CA PHE A 235 15.39 12.68 23.35
C PHE A 235 15.03 13.39 24.65
N ASP A 236 14.07 12.83 25.42
CA ASP A 236 13.67 13.37 26.73
C ASP A 236 14.83 13.35 27.73
N GLN A 237 15.65 12.29 27.74
CA GLN A 237 16.79 12.14 28.65
C GLN A 237 17.94 13.11 28.32
N GLU A 238 18.27 13.27 27.05
CA GLU A 238 19.40 14.10 26.59
C GLU A 238 18.99 15.56 26.37
N GLY A 239 17.68 15.86 26.41
CA GLY A 239 17.15 17.21 26.21
C GLY A 239 17.20 17.67 24.73
N TYR A 240 17.10 16.74 23.79
CA TYR A 240 17.03 17.10 22.36
C TYR A 240 15.66 17.67 22.01
N GLU A 241 15.65 18.81 21.33
CA GLU A 241 14.44 19.43 20.80
C GLU A 241 14.14 18.92 19.39
N LEU A 242 12.86 18.79 19.04
CA LEU A 242 12.45 18.40 17.71
C LEU A 242 12.69 19.56 16.71
N PRO A 243 13.25 19.29 15.53
CA PRO A 243 13.50 20.32 14.54
C PRO A 243 12.19 20.78 13.88
N CYS A 244 12.12 22.06 13.51
CA CYS A 244 11.03 22.63 12.73
C CYS A 244 11.47 23.16 11.36
N SER A 245 12.75 22.94 10.97
CA SER A 245 13.28 23.23 9.64
C SER A 245 14.35 22.22 9.21
N ALA A 246 14.69 22.22 7.93
CA ALA A 246 15.74 21.37 7.40
C ALA A 246 17.13 21.71 8.00
N ASP A 247 17.40 22.98 8.26
CA ASP A 247 18.64 23.43 8.90
C ASP A 247 18.71 23.02 10.37
N GLU A 248 17.60 23.12 11.11
CA GLU A 248 17.53 22.65 12.50
C GLU A 248 17.71 21.13 12.58
N PHE A 249 17.16 20.35 11.63
CA PHE A 249 17.42 18.92 11.55
C PHE A 249 18.91 18.64 11.36
N MET A 250 19.60 19.39 10.50
CA MET A 250 21.04 19.24 10.29
C MET A 250 21.85 19.58 11.53
N ALA A 251 21.44 20.61 12.29
CA ALA A 251 22.06 20.98 13.57
C ALA A 251 21.88 19.87 14.61
N LEU A 252 20.64 19.40 14.79
CA LEU A 252 20.31 18.29 15.68
C LEU A 252 21.08 17.02 15.29
N ALA A 253 21.16 16.70 13.99
CA ALA A 253 21.89 15.54 13.51
C ALA A 253 23.39 15.59 13.85
N LYS A 254 23.99 16.79 13.79
CA LYS A 254 25.36 17.03 14.25
C LYS A 254 25.52 16.79 15.74
N ASP A 255 24.57 17.26 16.56
CA ASP A 255 24.63 17.15 18.04
C ASP A 255 24.45 15.70 18.50
N ILE A 256 23.57 14.93 17.84
CA ILE A 256 23.34 13.51 18.15
C ILE A 256 24.54 12.65 17.75
N THR A 257 25.18 12.95 16.61
CA THR A 257 26.15 12.03 16.00
C THR A 257 27.47 11.95 16.75
N ASN A 258 27.81 10.76 17.23
CA ASN A 258 29.09 10.42 17.83
C ASN A 258 29.54 9.04 17.33
N ALA A 259 30.22 9.01 16.19
CA ALA A 259 30.68 7.77 15.55
C ALA A 259 31.62 6.93 16.44
N ARG A 260 32.38 7.57 17.37
CA ARG A 260 33.23 6.83 18.32
C ARG A 260 32.42 6.04 19.34
N ALA A 261 31.26 6.58 19.73
CA ALA A 261 30.29 5.91 20.59
C ALA A 261 29.32 5.02 19.81
N LYS A 262 29.51 4.85 18.50
CA LYS A 262 28.60 4.12 17.59
C LYS A 262 27.18 4.67 17.65
N ARG A 263 27.03 5.99 17.66
CA ARG A 263 25.73 6.67 17.62
C ARG A 263 25.68 7.62 16.42
N TRP A 264 24.65 7.52 15.63
CA TRP A 264 24.34 8.38 14.48
C TRP A 264 23.00 9.05 14.67
N ALA A 265 22.78 10.17 13.99
CA ALA A 265 21.50 10.84 14.07
C ALA A 265 20.38 10.02 13.45
N CYS A 266 20.62 9.51 12.25
CA CYS A 266 19.54 8.89 11.47
C CYS A 266 20.02 7.70 10.63
N LEU A 267 19.02 6.97 10.09
CA LEU A 267 19.20 6.05 8.97
C LEU A 267 19.03 6.83 7.64
N ASP A 268 18.62 6.20 6.54
CA ASP A 268 18.26 6.90 5.28
C ASP A 268 16.97 7.71 5.48
N MET A 269 17.05 9.02 5.26
CA MET A 269 15.93 9.96 5.43
C MET A 269 15.35 10.46 4.10
N LYS A 270 15.65 9.82 2.97
CA LYS A 270 15.21 10.26 1.63
C LYS A 270 13.69 10.50 1.56
N TRP A 271 12.89 9.56 2.09
CA TRP A 271 11.44 9.67 2.07
C TRP A 271 10.90 10.80 2.96
N THR A 272 11.53 11.01 4.13
CA THR A 272 11.23 12.17 4.99
C THR A 272 11.60 13.47 4.28
N ALA A 273 12.74 13.53 3.61
CA ALA A 273 13.16 14.69 2.84
C ALA A 273 12.11 15.06 1.77
N PHE A 274 11.58 14.09 1.04
CA PHE A 274 10.50 14.37 0.08
C PHE A 274 9.28 15.01 0.73
N ASN A 275 8.89 14.55 1.93
CA ASN A 275 7.78 15.16 2.67
C ASN A 275 8.12 16.56 3.18
N VAL A 276 9.32 16.77 3.75
CA VAL A 276 9.82 18.06 4.27
C VAL A 276 9.90 19.13 3.18
N PHE A 277 10.31 18.75 1.98
CA PHE A 277 10.40 19.66 0.83
C PHE A 277 9.12 19.75 0.00
N GLY A 278 8.05 19.07 0.38
CA GLY A 278 6.75 19.14 -0.31
C GLY A 278 6.73 18.48 -1.68
N VAL A 279 7.60 17.50 -1.91
CA VAL A 279 7.67 16.76 -3.17
C VAL A 279 6.41 15.92 -3.37
N LEU A 280 5.83 15.95 -4.56
CA LEU A 280 4.68 15.13 -4.95
C LEU A 280 4.90 13.66 -4.62
N SER A 281 3.84 12.98 -4.18
CA SER A 281 3.88 11.57 -3.78
C SER A 281 4.47 10.68 -4.88
N GLY A 282 5.41 9.80 -4.51
CA GLY A 282 5.97 8.79 -5.39
C GLY A 282 5.36 7.40 -5.18
N SER A 283 4.36 7.26 -4.31
CA SER A 283 3.76 5.96 -3.98
C SER A 283 3.10 5.28 -5.17
N GLU A 284 2.53 6.06 -6.08
CA GLU A 284 2.01 5.59 -7.37
C GLU A 284 2.31 6.62 -8.47
N LYS A 285 2.57 6.16 -9.69
CA LYS A 285 2.96 7.03 -10.82
C LYS A 285 2.01 8.20 -11.07
N PRO A 286 0.66 8.02 -11.07
CA PRO A 286 -0.25 9.14 -11.29
C PRO A 286 -0.15 10.24 -10.23
N LEU A 287 0.14 9.90 -8.97
CA LEU A 287 0.26 10.87 -7.89
C LEU A 287 1.49 11.77 -7.99
N GLY A 288 2.48 11.36 -8.77
CA GLY A 288 3.66 12.18 -9.06
C GLY A 288 3.42 13.32 -10.06
N TRP A 289 2.19 13.51 -10.54
CA TRP A 289 1.82 14.56 -11.48
C TRP A 289 0.87 15.57 -10.85
N GLU A 290 1.09 16.86 -11.13
CA GLU A 290 0.22 17.94 -10.68
C GLU A 290 0.02 18.99 -11.78
N LEU A 291 -1.19 19.56 -11.84
CA LEU A 291 -1.54 20.63 -12.74
C LEU A 291 -1.21 21.99 -12.10
N VAL A 292 -0.13 22.63 -12.56
CA VAL A 292 0.32 23.93 -12.08
C VAL A 292 0.21 24.94 -13.23
N ASP A 293 -0.58 25.99 -13.06
CA ASP A 293 -0.78 27.05 -14.06
C ASP A 293 -1.11 26.53 -15.49
N GLY A 294 -1.95 25.49 -15.54
CA GLY A 294 -2.38 24.87 -16.78
C GLY A 294 -1.38 23.89 -17.41
N LYS A 295 -0.19 23.72 -16.82
CA LYS A 295 0.81 22.74 -17.23
C LYS A 295 0.84 21.57 -16.26
N LEU A 296 0.96 20.37 -16.78
CA LEU A 296 1.16 19.18 -15.97
C LEU A 296 2.65 19.01 -15.68
N ILE A 297 3.03 18.99 -14.41
CA ILE A 297 4.41 18.88 -13.93
C ILE A 297 4.59 17.51 -13.28
N TYR A 298 5.68 16.82 -13.59
CA TYR A 298 6.05 15.56 -12.95
C TYR A 298 7.03 15.82 -11.80
N ARG A 299 6.92 15.07 -10.70
CA ARG A 299 7.68 15.30 -9.46
C ARG A 299 9.20 15.49 -9.66
N VAL A 300 9.80 14.74 -10.59
CA VAL A 300 11.25 14.81 -10.84
C VAL A 300 11.69 16.10 -11.54
N GLU A 301 10.75 16.90 -12.03
CA GLU A 301 11.01 18.19 -12.71
C GLU A 301 11.00 19.38 -11.75
N THR A 302 10.59 19.16 -10.48
CA THR A 302 10.41 20.23 -9.49
C THR A 302 11.74 20.58 -8.82
N GLN A 303 11.85 21.83 -8.37
CA GLN A 303 13.02 22.30 -7.63
C GLN A 303 13.07 21.62 -6.25
N GLU A 304 11.93 21.45 -5.61
CA GLU A 304 11.75 20.79 -4.31
C GLU A 304 12.32 19.36 -4.33
N TYR A 305 12.14 18.65 -5.43
CA TYR A 305 12.69 17.31 -5.60
C TYR A 305 14.23 17.31 -5.61
N LEU A 306 14.85 18.24 -6.32
CA LEU A 306 16.31 18.36 -6.37
C LEU A 306 16.88 18.80 -5.02
N GLU A 307 16.21 19.72 -4.33
CA GLU A 307 16.59 20.20 -3.00
C GLU A 307 16.49 19.10 -1.95
N ALA A 308 15.45 18.29 -1.97
CA ALA A 308 15.30 17.13 -1.11
C ALA A 308 16.44 16.11 -1.27
N LEU A 309 16.82 15.81 -2.52
CA LEU A 309 17.97 14.93 -2.82
C LEU A 309 19.28 15.54 -2.32
N GLU A 310 19.50 16.82 -2.54
CA GLU A 310 20.71 17.52 -2.10
C GLU A 310 20.81 17.60 -0.57
N TRP A 311 19.70 17.84 0.11
CA TRP A 311 19.65 17.83 1.58
C TRP A 311 19.97 16.43 2.13
N THR A 312 19.37 15.38 1.57
CA THR A 312 19.69 14.00 1.97
C THR A 312 21.15 13.67 1.72
N ARG A 313 21.70 14.07 0.55
CA ARG A 313 23.12 13.90 0.22
C ARG A 313 24.03 14.60 1.25
N LYS A 314 23.64 15.78 1.75
CA LYS A 314 24.40 16.48 2.81
C LYS A 314 24.40 15.71 4.12
N LEU A 315 23.31 15.03 4.51
CA LEU A 315 23.26 14.17 5.70
C LEU A 315 24.29 13.03 5.58
N PHE A 316 24.34 12.35 4.43
CA PHE A 316 25.33 11.30 4.17
C PHE A 316 26.75 11.86 4.17
N ALA A 317 27.01 12.93 3.43
CA ALA A 317 28.35 13.54 3.32
C ALA A 317 28.90 14.06 4.67
N ALA A 318 28.03 14.51 5.57
CA ALA A 318 28.40 14.93 6.91
C ALA A 318 28.64 13.76 7.88
N GLY A 319 28.34 12.52 7.47
CA GLY A 319 28.46 11.32 8.31
C GLY A 319 27.42 11.24 9.42
N TYR A 320 26.25 11.89 9.23
CA TYR A 320 25.14 11.87 10.21
C TYR A 320 24.22 10.66 10.02
N ALA A 321 24.21 10.08 8.82
CA ALA A 321 23.51 8.83 8.55
C ALA A 321 24.33 7.63 9.03
N HIS A 322 23.66 6.62 9.59
CA HIS A 322 24.28 5.37 9.98
C HIS A 322 24.93 4.67 8.77
N PRO A 323 26.11 4.04 8.90
CA PRO A 323 26.81 3.39 7.77
C PRO A 323 25.95 2.40 6.98
N ASP A 324 25.03 1.69 7.64
CA ASP A 324 24.12 0.77 6.95
C ASP A 324 23.16 1.45 5.99
N ALA A 325 22.96 2.75 6.10
CA ALA A 325 22.15 3.49 5.12
C ALA A 325 22.69 3.37 3.69
N GLU A 326 23.98 3.08 3.53
CA GLU A 326 24.60 2.75 2.23
C GLU A 326 24.02 1.47 1.59
N LEU A 327 23.43 0.57 2.39
CA LEU A 327 22.84 -0.68 1.91
C LEU A 327 21.44 -0.45 1.28
N GLY A 328 20.92 0.77 1.29
CA GLY A 328 19.62 1.11 0.73
C GLY A 328 18.47 0.35 1.39
N LYS A 329 17.58 -0.23 0.56
CA LYS A 329 16.43 -1.00 1.07
C LYS A 329 16.81 -2.15 2.01
N SER A 330 18.00 -2.71 1.88
CA SER A 330 18.47 -3.79 2.78
C SER A 330 18.72 -3.29 4.20
N ALA A 331 19.03 -2.01 4.40
CA ALA A 331 19.23 -1.42 5.73
C ALA A 331 17.95 -1.46 6.57
N GLN A 332 16.78 -1.38 5.94
CA GLN A 332 15.49 -1.39 6.61
C GLN A 332 15.19 -2.74 7.29
N THR A 333 15.73 -3.85 6.77
CA THR A 333 15.48 -5.19 7.31
C THR A 333 16.00 -5.32 8.75
N ASP A 334 17.16 -4.72 9.06
CA ASP A 334 17.79 -4.78 10.37
C ASP A 334 17.67 -3.47 11.17
N ALA A 335 16.88 -2.52 10.71
CA ALA A 335 16.72 -1.21 11.33
C ALA A 335 16.18 -1.29 12.76
N GLY A 336 15.17 -2.13 13.01
CA GLY A 336 14.52 -2.23 14.30
C GLY A 336 15.45 -2.54 15.48
N PRO A 337 16.24 -3.62 15.45
CA PRO A 337 17.19 -3.93 16.53
C PRO A 337 18.22 -2.83 16.79
N LYS A 338 18.78 -2.20 15.75
CA LYS A 338 19.76 -1.12 15.86
C LYS A 338 19.15 0.17 16.40
N PHE A 339 17.94 0.50 15.96
CA PHE A 339 17.18 1.61 16.51
C PHE A 339 16.87 1.38 18.00
N ALA A 340 16.45 0.17 18.38
CA ALA A 340 16.21 -0.19 19.76
C ALA A 340 17.50 -0.09 20.61
N ALA A 341 18.65 -0.47 20.05
CA ALA A 341 19.96 -0.31 20.69
C ALA A 341 20.45 1.14 20.76
N GLY A 342 19.80 2.10 20.07
CA GLY A 342 20.22 3.50 20.05
C GLY A 342 21.44 3.77 19.17
N GLU A 343 21.73 2.89 18.18
CA GLU A 343 22.79 3.13 17.22
C GLU A 343 22.47 4.31 16.30
N PHE A 344 21.18 4.54 16.01
CA PHE A 344 20.66 5.78 15.45
C PHE A 344 19.34 6.15 16.14
N LEU A 345 19.02 7.45 16.19
CA LEU A 345 17.89 7.94 16.98
C LEU A 345 16.69 8.37 16.15
N ILE A 346 16.86 8.53 14.83
CA ILE A 346 15.79 8.94 13.91
C ILE A 346 15.81 8.03 12.69
N TYR A 347 14.64 7.57 12.24
CA TYR A 347 14.50 6.86 10.96
C TYR A 347 13.07 7.00 10.43
N ASN A 348 12.91 6.88 9.12
CA ASN A 348 11.58 6.84 8.53
C ASN A 348 11.14 5.41 8.23
N ASP A 349 9.88 5.10 8.56
CA ASP A 349 9.29 3.79 8.28
C ASP A 349 7.76 3.92 8.16
N ASP A 350 7.11 2.80 7.84
CA ASP A 350 5.66 2.71 7.80
C ASP A 350 5.04 2.97 9.19
N ILE A 351 3.92 3.68 9.22
CA ILE A 351 3.23 4.08 10.46
C ILE A 351 2.89 2.90 11.39
N SER A 352 2.72 1.68 10.84
CA SER A 352 2.49 0.46 11.64
C SER A 352 3.66 0.09 12.55
N GLN A 353 4.87 0.60 12.25
CA GLN A 353 6.05 0.37 13.09
C GLN A 353 5.95 1.05 14.45
N TRP A 354 5.09 2.05 14.60
CA TRP A 354 4.85 2.65 15.93
C TRP A 354 4.39 1.62 16.95
N TYR A 355 3.35 0.86 16.58
CA TYR A 355 2.87 -0.25 17.41
C TYR A 355 3.88 -1.39 17.47
N SER A 356 4.36 -1.86 16.32
CA SER A 356 5.21 -3.05 16.25
C SER A 356 6.48 -2.91 17.10
N ARG A 357 7.18 -1.77 17.00
CA ARG A 357 8.40 -1.52 17.78
C ARG A 357 8.11 -1.36 19.27
N THR A 358 7.00 -0.70 19.63
CA THR A 358 6.58 -0.62 21.03
C THR A 358 6.30 -2.00 21.60
N ALA A 359 5.53 -2.83 20.90
CA ALA A 359 5.19 -4.18 21.35
C ALA A 359 6.41 -5.10 21.45
N GLU A 360 7.34 -5.05 20.48
CA GLU A 360 8.59 -5.82 20.51
C GLU A 360 9.46 -5.50 21.73
N GLN A 361 9.46 -4.25 22.17
CA GLN A 361 10.33 -3.80 23.26
C GLN A 361 9.67 -3.85 24.64
N ALA A 362 8.34 -3.88 24.72
CA ALA A 362 7.57 -3.72 25.95
C ALA A 362 8.02 -4.66 27.11
N ALA A 363 8.35 -5.92 26.80
CA ALA A 363 8.78 -6.88 27.81
C ALA A 363 10.26 -6.80 28.18
N GLN A 364 11.11 -6.31 27.26
CA GLN A 364 12.57 -6.32 27.41
C GLN A 364 13.13 -4.97 27.86
N ASN A 365 12.51 -3.89 27.42
CA ASN A 365 12.92 -2.52 27.71
C ASN A 365 11.68 -1.64 27.93
N PRO A 366 11.09 -1.63 29.13
CA PRO A 366 9.86 -0.88 29.42
C PRO A 366 10.05 0.65 29.33
N ASP A 367 11.27 1.16 29.37
CA ASP A 367 11.58 2.57 29.20
C ASP A 367 11.68 2.99 27.73
N PHE A 368 11.70 2.05 26.79
CA PHE A 368 11.74 2.32 25.36
C PHE A 368 10.48 3.06 24.92
N LYS A 369 10.67 4.25 24.33
CA LYS A 369 9.59 5.04 23.77
C LYS A 369 9.96 5.52 22.37
N ILE A 370 9.14 5.13 21.41
CA ILE A 370 9.18 5.62 20.03
C ILE A 370 8.04 6.63 19.84
N SER A 371 8.28 7.68 19.07
CA SER A 371 7.23 8.62 18.66
C SER A 371 7.44 9.09 17.24
N GLY A 372 6.36 9.49 16.56
CA GLY A 372 6.41 10.13 15.26
C GLY A 372 6.68 11.63 15.40
N MET A 373 7.70 12.13 14.70
CA MET A 373 7.96 13.54 14.54
C MET A 373 6.95 14.10 13.54
N ASP A 374 6.38 15.28 13.83
CA ASP A 374 5.59 15.98 12.82
C ASP A 374 6.49 16.40 11.64
N VAL A 375 5.98 16.23 10.42
CA VAL A 375 6.70 16.74 9.25
C VAL A 375 6.64 18.26 9.27
N PHE A 376 7.77 18.90 9.07
CA PHE A 376 7.95 20.35 9.03
C PHE A 376 8.24 20.84 7.60
N GLY A 377 8.03 22.13 7.35
CA GLY A 377 8.49 22.75 6.10
C GLY A 377 10.00 22.92 6.11
N HIS A 378 10.63 22.73 4.96
CA HIS A 378 12.10 22.81 4.86
C HIS A 378 12.67 24.15 5.37
N ASP A 379 11.92 25.24 5.23
CA ASP A 379 12.28 26.61 5.60
C ASP A 379 11.73 27.03 6.99
N GLY A 380 11.11 26.11 7.73
CA GLY A 380 10.42 26.40 8.99
C GLY A 380 8.99 26.90 8.84
N GLY A 381 8.49 27.01 7.62
CA GLY A 381 7.09 27.32 7.31
C GLY A 381 6.16 26.12 7.46
N ALA A 382 4.89 26.29 7.11
CA ALA A 382 3.93 25.20 7.09
C ALA A 382 4.30 24.18 6.02
N PRO A 383 4.38 22.88 6.33
CA PRO A 383 4.68 21.85 5.34
C PRO A 383 3.53 21.67 4.32
N THR A 384 3.85 21.16 3.17
CA THR A 384 2.88 20.62 2.23
C THR A 384 3.12 19.14 2.07
N LEU A 385 2.17 18.31 2.53
CA LEU A 385 2.17 16.87 2.27
C LEU A 385 1.25 16.54 1.10
N TRP A 386 1.57 15.47 0.39
CA TRP A 386 0.72 14.99 -0.70
C TRP A 386 0.06 13.67 -0.33
N ALA A 387 -1.25 13.61 -0.57
CA ALA A 387 -2.06 12.46 -0.25
C ALA A 387 -1.56 11.18 -0.96
N THR A 388 -1.60 10.07 -0.24
CA THR A 388 -1.52 8.73 -0.81
C THR A 388 -2.89 8.29 -1.30
N GLN A 389 -2.97 7.16 -2.02
CA GLN A 389 -4.25 6.67 -2.52
C GLN A 389 -5.16 6.14 -1.41
N PRO A 390 -6.48 6.34 -1.50
CA PRO A 390 -7.44 5.96 -0.46
C PRO A 390 -7.74 4.45 -0.40
N ALA A 391 -7.17 3.64 -1.28
CA ALA A 391 -7.23 2.18 -1.26
C ALA A 391 -6.02 1.60 -1.98
N ASN A 392 -5.44 0.54 -1.41
CA ASN A 392 -4.17 -0.04 -1.88
C ASN A 392 -4.28 -1.50 -2.32
N ILE A 393 -5.31 -2.24 -1.89
CA ILE A 393 -5.53 -3.64 -2.25
C ILE A 393 -6.97 -3.80 -2.73
N PHE A 394 -7.18 -4.65 -3.72
CA PHE A 394 -8.48 -4.81 -4.36
C PHE A 394 -8.77 -6.29 -4.61
N ALA A 395 -10.00 -6.72 -4.32
CA ALA A 395 -10.47 -8.04 -4.71
C ALA A 395 -11.39 -7.95 -5.93
N PHE A 396 -11.20 -8.82 -6.88
CA PHE A 396 -11.93 -8.86 -8.15
C PHE A 396 -12.65 -10.18 -8.33
N VAL A 397 -13.96 -10.13 -8.62
CA VAL A 397 -14.80 -11.31 -8.83
C VAL A 397 -14.72 -11.75 -10.29
N SER A 398 -14.52 -13.02 -10.54
CA SER A 398 -14.47 -13.59 -11.90
C SER A 398 -15.74 -13.27 -12.69
N LYS A 399 -15.59 -12.84 -13.95
CA LYS A 399 -16.72 -12.63 -14.86
C LYS A 399 -17.50 -13.92 -15.17
N LYS A 400 -16.88 -15.09 -14.96
CA LYS A 400 -17.50 -16.40 -15.15
C LYS A 400 -18.23 -16.92 -13.93
N ALA A 401 -18.09 -16.23 -12.77
CA ALA A 401 -18.80 -16.60 -11.57
C ALA A 401 -20.32 -16.43 -11.78
N PRO A 402 -21.14 -17.44 -11.44
CA PRO A 402 -22.59 -17.30 -11.45
C PRO A 402 -23.04 -16.29 -10.40
N GLU A 403 -24.25 -15.74 -10.55
CA GLU A 403 -24.78 -14.71 -9.65
C GLU A 403 -24.76 -15.15 -8.17
N SER A 404 -25.05 -16.42 -7.89
CA SER A 404 -24.99 -16.98 -6.53
C SER A 404 -23.60 -16.84 -5.91
N VAL A 405 -22.54 -17.14 -6.68
CA VAL A 405 -21.15 -16.97 -6.22
C VAL A 405 -20.79 -15.50 -6.04
N VAL A 406 -21.26 -14.60 -6.92
CA VAL A 406 -21.06 -13.16 -6.73
C VAL A 406 -21.67 -12.70 -5.41
N ARG A 407 -22.89 -13.12 -5.07
CA ARG A 407 -23.56 -12.79 -3.80
C ARG A 407 -22.84 -13.40 -2.59
N ASP A 408 -22.34 -14.63 -2.71
CA ASP A 408 -21.53 -15.26 -1.66
C ASP A 408 -20.21 -14.50 -1.44
N VAL A 409 -19.55 -14.01 -2.50
CA VAL A 409 -18.36 -13.15 -2.38
C VAL A 409 -18.69 -11.83 -1.69
N LEU A 410 -19.83 -11.22 -1.99
CA LEU A 410 -20.25 -9.97 -1.34
C LEU A 410 -20.59 -10.21 0.15
N ALA A 411 -21.11 -11.39 0.51
CA ALA A 411 -21.28 -11.79 1.90
C ALA A 411 -19.92 -11.93 2.63
N VAL A 412 -18.92 -12.54 1.99
CA VAL A 412 -17.54 -12.60 2.52
C VAL A 412 -17.03 -11.18 2.74
N ALA A 413 -17.12 -10.32 1.73
CA ALA A 413 -16.63 -8.96 1.77
C ALA A 413 -17.30 -8.10 2.85
N ASP A 414 -18.62 -8.25 3.04
CA ASP A 414 -19.35 -7.51 4.06
C ASP A 414 -18.93 -7.92 5.49
N VAL A 415 -18.76 -9.22 5.75
CA VAL A 415 -18.26 -9.70 7.05
C VAL A 415 -16.83 -9.23 7.31
N THR A 416 -15.95 -9.26 6.30
CA THR A 416 -14.55 -8.86 6.48
C THR A 416 -14.38 -7.34 6.59
N ALA A 417 -15.34 -6.56 6.08
CA ALA A 417 -15.41 -5.10 6.26
C ALA A 417 -16.08 -4.66 7.58
N ALA A 418 -16.33 -5.58 8.49
CA ALA A 418 -16.92 -5.26 9.78
C ALA A 418 -16.02 -4.37 10.64
N PRO A 419 -16.56 -3.33 11.31
CA PRO A 419 -15.78 -2.40 12.11
C PRO A 419 -15.25 -3.04 13.40
N TYR A 420 -14.16 -2.46 13.93
CA TYR A 420 -13.60 -2.81 15.24
C TYR A 420 -14.68 -2.79 16.32
N GLY A 421 -14.64 -3.73 17.26
CA GLY A 421 -15.62 -3.86 18.34
C GLY A 421 -16.88 -4.65 17.96
N THR A 422 -16.88 -5.32 16.82
CA THR A 422 -17.95 -6.26 16.42
C THR A 422 -17.50 -7.72 16.51
N LYS A 423 -18.46 -8.64 16.61
CA LYS A 423 -18.20 -10.09 16.65
C LYS A 423 -17.49 -10.56 15.37
N GLU A 424 -17.88 -10.01 14.23
CA GLU A 424 -17.31 -10.28 12.93
C GLU A 424 -15.84 -9.84 12.88
N TYR A 425 -15.54 -8.64 13.36
CA TYR A 425 -14.17 -8.14 13.45
C TYR A 425 -13.30 -9.02 14.35
N MET A 426 -13.82 -9.41 15.52
CA MET A 426 -13.07 -10.25 16.45
C MET A 426 -12.73 -11.60 15.84
N LEU A 427 -13.69 -12.26 15.20
CA LEU A 427 -13.42 -13.53 14.54
C LEU A 427 -12.42 -13.36 13.38
N THR A 428 -12.59 -12.33 12.55
CA THR A 428 -11.71 -12.09 11.40
C THR A 428 -10.26 -11.82 11.83
N ASN A 429 -10.04 -11.04 12.90
CA ASN A 429 -8.71 -10.55 13.28
C ASN A 429 -8.08 -11.30 14.45
N TYR A 430 -8.86 -11.87 15.36
CA TYR A 430 -8.36 -12.58 16.54
C TYR A 430 -8.68 -14.08 16.52
N GLY A 431 -9.68 -14.51 15.73
CA GLY A 431 -10.10 -15.91 15.65
C GLY A 431 -11.11 -16.29 16.71
N VAL A 432 -11.14 -17.57 17.10
CA VAL A 432 -12.09 -18.15 18.05
C VAL A 432 -11.57 -17.99 19.48
N GLU A 433 -12.34 -17.34 20.35
CA GLU A 433 -12.01 -17.17 21.77
C GLU A 433 -11.78 -18.52 22.46
N GLY A 434 -10.81 -18.57 23.37
CA GLY A 434 -10.37 -19.78 24.06
C GLY A 434 -9.56 -20.76 23.19
N THR A 435 -9.54 -20.56 21.86
CA THR A 435 -8.75 -21.37 20.92
C THR A 435 -7.56 -20.60 20.38
N HIS A 436 -7.78 -19.37 19.88
CA HIS A 436 -6.78 -18.54 19.21
C HIS A 436 -6.33 -17.35 20.06
N TYR A 437 -7.19 -16.91 20.98
CA TYR A 437 -6.90 -15.85 21.91
C TYR A 437 -7.61 -16.06 23.24
N THR A 438 -7.09 -15.44 24.27
CA THR A 438 -7.70 -15.26 25.58
C THR A 438 -7.90 -13.77 25.85
N VAL A 439 -8.69 -13.45 26.87
CA VAL A 439 -8.92 -12.06 27.27
C VAL A 439 -8.19 -11.80 28.58
N GLU A 440 -7.27 -10.87 28.57
CA GLU A 440 -6.51 -10.44 29.73
C GLU A 440 -6.78 -8.96 30.00
N ASN A 441 -7.43 -8.64 31.13
CA ASN A 441 -7.81 -7.28 31.49
C ASN A 441 -8.62 -6.53 30.41
N GLY A 442 -9.50 -7.24 29.68
CA GLY A 442 -10.28 -6.67 28.58
C GLY A 442 -9.52 -6.55 27.24
N VAL A 443 -8.29 -7.03 27.19
CA VAL A 443 -7.47 -7.04 25.96
C VAL A 443 -7.44 -8.46 25.38
N PRO A 444 -7.77 -8.65 24.09
CA PRO A 444 -7.62 -9.94 23.43
C PRO A 444 -6.14 -10.22 23.15
N VAL A 445 -5.60 -11.26 23.74
CA VAL A 445 -4.20 -11.71 23.61
C VAL A 445 -4.14 -12.99 22.81
N LYS A 446 -3.58 -12.96 21.60
CA LYS A 446 -3.38 -14.15 20.78
C LYS A 446 -2.33 -15.06 21.40
N ASN A 447 -2.61 -16.35 21.41
CA ASN A 447 -1.65 -17.39 21.70
C ASN A 447 -0.91 -17.85 20.41
N ASP A 448 0.02 -18.78 20.52
CA ASP A 448 0.77 -19.31 19.37
C ASP A 448 -0.13 -19.82 18.25
N LYS A 449 -1.27 -20.45 18.61
CA LYS A 449 -2.23 -20.93 17.64
C LYS A 449 -2.93 -19.79 16.92
N GLY A 450 -3.30 -18.72 17.64
CA GLY A 450 -3.84 -17.49 17.06
C GLY A 450 -2.87 -16.82 16.10
N ASN A 451 -1.60 -16.75 16.47
CA ASN A 451 -0.56 -16.16 15.62
C ASN A 451 -0.30 -16.98 14.33
N ASN A 452 -0.48 -18.30 14.39
CA ASN A 452 -0.20 -19.19 13.26
C ASN A 452 -1.43 -19.49 12.39
N GLU A 453 -2.66 -19.50 12.92
CA GLU A 453 -3.87 -19.93 12.22
C GLU A 453 -4.75 -18.77 11.74
N VAL A 454 -4.73 -17.61 12.42
CA VAL A 454 -5.53 -16.43 12.04
C VAL A 454 -4.80 -15.64 10.97
N ILE A 455 -5.34 -15.69 9.74
CA ILE A 455 -4.69 -15.09 8.57
C ILE A 455 -5.25 -13.71 8.24
N ASN A 456 -4.38 -12.86 7.71
CA ASN A 456 -4.76 -11.53 7.23
C ASN A 456 -5.36 -11.50 5.81
N ALA A 457 -5.44 -12.65 5.11
CA ALA A 457 -5.95 -12.70 3.75
C ALA A 457 -7.42 -12.27 3.63
N TYR A 458 -8.22 -12.52 4.68
CA TYR A 458 -9.63 -12.11 4.70
C TYR A 458 -9.81 -10.59 4.59
N VAL A 459 -9.03 -9.79 5.30
CA VAL A 459 -9.14 -8.31 5.25
C VAL A 459 -8.69 -7.72 3.90
N MET A 460 -8.00 -8.52 3.06
CA MET A 460 -7.64 -8.12 1.70
C MET A 460 -8.79 -8.31 0.70
N VAL A 461 -9.87 -9.01 1.06
CA VAL A 461 -11.09 -9.08 0.23
C VAL A 461 -11.86 -7.78 0.31
N ALA A 462 -12.09 -7.31 1.51
CA ALA A 462 -12.56 -5.97 1.85
C ALA A 462 -12.23 -5.72 3.34
N SER A 463 -12.10 -4.47 3.73
CA SER A 463 -11.92 -4.11 5.13
C SER A 463 -12.69 -2.83 5.48
N PRO A 464 -12.93 -2.54 6.77
CA PRO A 464 -13.57 -1.30 7.18
C PRO A 464 -12.72 -0.08 6.79
N ALA A 465 -13.24 1.12 6.99
CA ALA A 465 -12.46 2.34 6.93
C ALA A 465 -11.18 2.20 7.78
N ALA A 466 -10.13 2.90 7.36
CA ALA A 466 -8.84 2.84 8.06
C ALA A 466 -9.02 3.02 9.57
N THR A 467 -8.51 2.07 10.33
CA THR A 467 -8.72 1.96 11.78
C THR A 467 -7.40 1.74 12.49
N VAL A 468 -7.17 2.46 13.57
CA VAL A 468 -6.08 2.26 14.52
C VAL A 468 -6.69 1.76 15.83
N ALA A 469 -6.33 0.55 16.24
CA ALA A 469 -6.83 -0.07 17.46
C ALA A 469 -5.72 -0.91 18.09
N HIS A 470 -5.17 -0.41 19.19
CA HIS A 470 -4.13 -1.08 19.97
C HIS A 470 -4.56 -1.10 21.43
N PRO A 471 -5.47 -2.03 21.82
CA PRO A 471 -6.00 -2.07 23.18
C PRO A 471 -4.94 -2.36 24.26
N ASP A 472 -3.84 -2.98 23.86
CA ASP A 472 -2.64 -3.23 24.67
C ASP A 472 -1.72 -2.00 24.81
N PHE A 473 -1.76 -1.06 23.84
CA PHE A 473 -0.99 0.19 23.84
C PHE A 473 -1.88 1.39 23.46
N PRO A 474 -2.83 1.78 24.32
CA PRO A 474 -3.82 2.82 24.02
C PRO A 474 -3.18 4.19 23.71
N ASP A 475 -2.07 4.52 24.37
CA ASP A 475 -1.35 5.77 24.12
C ASP A 475 -0.69 5.79 22.72
N VAL A 476 -0.23 4.64 22.23
CA VAL A 476 0.29 4.51 20.86
C VAL A 476 -0.83 4.71 19.85
N ALA A 477 -1.98 4.08 20.07
CA ALA A 477 -3.14 4.26 19.20
C ALA A 477 -3.56 5.73 19.12
N ARG A 478 -3.64 6.41 20.26
CA ARG A 478 -3.95 7.84 20.35
C ARG A 478 -2.93 8.69 19.61
N ALA A 479 -1.63 8.51 19.91
CA ALA A 479 -0.56 9.28 19.30
C ALA A 479 -0.51 9.11 17.79
N GLN A 480 -0.73 7.89 17.29
CA GLN A 480 -0.76 7.57 15.87
C GLN A 480 -1.92 8.28 15.14
N VAL A 481 -3.14 8.24 15.70
CA VAL A 481 -4.30 8.91 15.08
C VAL A 481 -4.16 10.43 15.12
N GLU A 482 -3.72 10.98 16.27
CA GLU A 482 -3.51 12.42 16.41
C GLU A 482 -2.42 12.94 15.48
N TRP A 483 -1.33 12.19 15.28
CA TRP A 483 -0.31 12.49 14.27
C TRP A 483 -0.93 12.52 12.86
N GLN A 484 -1.70 11.51 12.50
CA GLN A 484 -2.40 11.51 11.21
C GLN A 484 -3.34 12.70 11.06
N GLN A 485 -4.04 13.12 12.12
CA GLN A 485 -4.93 14.28 12.07
C GLN A 485 -4.17 15.59 11.83
N ARG A 486 -3.00 15.77 12.50
CA ARG A 486 -2.14 16.94 12.29
C ARG A 486 -1.55 16.96 10.89
N MET A 487 -0.98 15.85 10.44
CA MET A 487 -0.39 15.73 9.10
C MET A 487 -1.46 15.82 8.00
N GLY A 488 -2.63 15.26 8.26
CA GLY A 488 -3.78 15.36 7.35
C GLY A 488 -4.27 16.80 7.14
N ALA A 489 -4.14 17.67 8.16
CA ALA A 489 -4.52 19.07 8.04
C ALA A 489 -3.66 19.85 7.02
N VAL A 490 -2.44 19.37 6.73
CA VAL A 490 -1.51 19.96 5.77
C VAL A 490 -1.34 19.09 4.50
N THR A 491 -2.14 18.05 4.39
CA THR A 491 -2.13 17.13 3.23
C THR A 491 -3.01 17.68 2.11
N ARG A 492 -2.44 17.75 0.90
CA ARG A 492 -3.13 18.14 -0.33
C ARG A 492 -3.34 16.91 -1.23
N LYS A 493 -4.45 16.91 -1.95
CA LYS A 493 -4.74 15.89 -2.96
C LYS A 493 -4.19 16.34 -4.31
N SER A 494 -3.46 15.48 -5.02
CA SER A 494 -3.01 15.77 -6.38
C SER A 494 -4.20 15.71 -7.36
N SER A 495 -4.01 16.27 -8.55
CA SER A 495 -5.03 16.25 -9.62
C SER A 495 -5.50 14.83 -9.99
N PHE A 496 -4.72 13.81 -9.67
CA PHE A 496 -5.02 12.40 -9.95
C PHE A 496 -5.40 11.57 -8.72
N TYR A 497 -5.60 12.22 -7.57
CA TYR A 497 -6.00 11.52 -6.35
C TYR A 497 -7.30 10.72 -6.56
N GLY A 498 -7.34 9.48 -6.10
CA GLY A 498 -8.51 8.60 -6.22
C GLY A 498 -8.78 8.06 -7.63
N MET A 499 -8.03 8.49 -8.65
CA MET A 499 -8.19 7.96 -10.00
C MET A 499 -7.49 6.62 -10.16
N GLN A 500 -8.16 5.67 -10.81
CA GLN A 500 -7.56 4.44 -11.28
C GLN A 500 -7.08 4.62 -12.72
N ILE A 501 -5.77 4.73 -12.91
CA ILE A 501 -5.16 5.01 -14.22
C ILE A 501 -4.27 3.86 -14.64
N ALA A 502 -4.49 3.35 -15.85
CA ALA A 502 -3.64 2.36 -16.49
C ALA A 502 -2.77 3.05 -17.53
N GLU A 503 -1.48 3.23 -17.24
CA GLU A 503 -0.54 3.72 -18.24
C GLU A 503 -0.43 2.75 -19.42
N PRO A 504 -0.36 3.26 -20.67
CA PRO A 504 0.00 2.44 -21.82
C PRO A 504 1.33 1.71 -21.61
N SER A 505 1.36 0.43 -21.97
CA SER A 505 2.52 -0.47 -21.72
C SER A 505 3.84 0.06 -22.27
N ARG A 506 3.81 0.86 -23.35
CA ARG A 506 4.99 1.50 -23.95
C ARG A 506 5.72 2.48 -22.99
N TRP A 507 5.07 2.97 -21.94
CA TRP A 507 5.63 3.94 -20.99
C TRP A 507 5.85 3.38 -19.59
N THR A 508 5.42 2.14 -19.33
CA THR A 508 5.48 1.52 -18.00
C THR A 508 6.87 1.58 -17.36
N ASN A 509 7.93 1.46 -18.16
CA ASN A 509 9.31 1.46 -17.69
C ASN A 509 10.04 2.80 -17.87
N LEU A 510 9.36 3.83 -18.37
CA LEU A 510 10.02 5.08 -18.75
C LEU A 510 10.69 5.81 -17.58
N SER A 511 10.18 5.64 -16.37
CA SER A 511 10.63 6.33 -15.15
C SER A 511 11.37 5.40 -14.16
N ASN A 512 11.67 4.15 -14.54
CA ASN A 512 12.25 3.18 -13.59
C ASN A 512 13.68 3.52 -13.14
N ASP A 513 14.43 4.24 -13.98
CA ASP A 513 15.83 4.56 -13.70
C ASP A 513 16.00 5.67 -12.64
N PHE A 514 14.94 6.45 -12.35
CA PHE A 514 15.03 7.55 -11.40
C PHE A 514 15.31 7.08 -9.97
N GLU A 515 14.68 6.01 -9.50
CA GLU A 515 14.86 5.52 -8.12
C GLU A 515 16.32 5.11 -7.85
N GLN A 516 16.95 4.40 -8.78
CA GLN A 516 18.36 4.03 -8.65
C GLN A 516 19.25 5.28 -8.67
N LEU A 517 18.95 6.25 -9.51
CA LEU A 517 19.71 7.50 -9.60
C LEU A 517 19.53 8.37 -8.35
N GLU A 518 18.31 8.41 -7.75
CA GLU A 518 18.08 9.02 -6.43
C GLU A 518 19.04 8.43 -5.39
N ASP A 519 19.07 7.10 -5.31
CA ASP A 519 19.92 6.37 -4.37
C ASP A 519 21.41 6.65 -4.58
N ASP A 520 21.89 6.69 -5.83
CA ASP A 520 23.28 7.00 -6.16
C ASP A 520 23.64 8.45 -5.80
N ILE A 521 22.69 9.39 -5.97
CA ILE A 521 22.92 10.82 -5.66
C ILE A 521 22.99 11.03 -4.15
N VAL A 522 22.03 10.51 -3.39
CA VAL A 522 22.01 10.73 -1.93
C VAL A 522 23.24 10.14 -1.24
N ARG A 523 23.79 9.05 -1.78
CA ARG A 523 25.04 8.43 -1.31
C ARG A 523 26.32 9.08 -1.87
N GLY A 524 26.20 10.09 -2.70
CA GLY A 524 27.33 10.82 -3.28
C GLY A 524 28.04 10.12 -4.45
N HIS A 525 27.51 9.02 -4.97
CA HIS A 525 28.05 8.31 -6.14
C HIS A 525 27.78 9.06 -7.44
N LYS A 526 26.70 9.87 -7.47
CA LYS A 526 26.28 10.72 -8.58
C LYS A 526 26.02 12.15 -8.09
N LYS A 527 25.85 13.07 -9.03
CA LYS A 527 25.61 14.49 -8.77
C LYS A 527 24.15 14.85 -9.05
N ILE A 528 23.68 15.96 -8.48
CA ILE A 528 22.35 16.53 -8.82
C ILE A 528 22.25 16.84 -10.33
N SER A 529 23.34 17.27 -10.97
CA SER A 529 23.37 17.48 -12.42
C SER A 529 23.07 16.21 -13.24
N ASP A 530 23.37 15.03 -12.72
CA ASP A 530 23.06 13.76 -13.38
C ASP A 530 21.55 13.52 -13.38
N MET A 531 20.83 13.92 -12.32
CA MET A 531 19.36 13.89 -12.29
C MET A 531 18.76 14.88 -13.30
N GLN A 532 19.27 16.10 -13.37
CA GLN A 532 18.81 17.10 -14.34
C GLN A 532 18.99 16.59 -15.78
N GLN A 533 20.12 15.94 -16.08
CA GLN A 533 20.35 15.31 -17.38
C GLN A 533 19.39 14.14 -17.63
N ALA A 534 19.17 13.27 -16.62
CA ALA A 534 18.24 12.15 -16.74
C ALA A 534 16.80 12.62 -17.00
N VAL A 535 16.36 13.71 -16.37
CA VAL A 535 15.05 14.34 -16.62
C VAL A 535 14.97 14.87 -18.06
N SER A 536 16.04 15.53 -18.54
CA SER A 536 16.09 16.00 -19.94
C SER A 536 16.00 14.84 -20.93
N ASP A 537 16.74 13.78 -20.70
CA ASP A 537 16.71 12.56 -21.53
C ASP A 537 15.34 11.87 -21.49
N TRP A 538 14.74 11.78 -20.31
CA TRP A 538 13.40 11.22 -20.11
C TRP A 538 12.34 11.97 -20.93
N LYS A 539 12.37 13.31 -20.96
CA LYS A 539 11.49 14.12 -21.81
C LYS A 539 11.61 13.69 -23.27
N GLY A 540 12.82 13.62 -23.79
CA GLY A 540 13.11 13.22 -25.18
C GLY A 540 12.70 11.77 -25.49
N LYS A 541 12.88 10.83 -24.56
CA LYS A 541 12.52 9.41 -24.71
C LYS A 541 11.00 9.15 -24.67
N GLY A 542 10.21 10.12 -24.26
CA GLY A 542 8.75 9.98 -24.25
C GLY A 542 8.02 10.62 -23.08
N GLY A 543 8.73 11.22 -22.12
CA GLY A 543 8.16 11.90 -20.96
C GLY A 543 7.16 12.98 -21.34
N ASP A 544 7.48 13.79 -22.38
CA ASP A 544 6.56 14.82 -22.87
C ASP A 544 5.29 14.20 -23.48
N ARG A 545 5.41 13.10 -24.22
CA ARG A 545 4.23 12.38 -24.76
C ARG A 545 3.39 11.72 -23.65
N LEU A 546 4.04 11.27 -22.58
CA LEU A 546 3.35 10.75 -21.40
C LEU A 546 2.60 11.89 -20.69
N ARG A 547 3.21 13.06 -20.56
CA ARG A 547 2.57 14.28 -20.01
C ARG A 547 1.32 14.66 -20.82
N ASP A 548 1.43 14.71 -22.15
CA ASP A 548 0.30 15.05 -23.02
C ASP A 548 -0.85 14.04 -22.86
N TRP A 549 -0.50 12.76 -22.69
CA TRP A 549 -1.48 11.72 -22.44
C TRP A 549 -2.18 11.90 -21.08
N TYR A 550 -1.43 12.17 -19.98
CA TYR A 550 -2.02 12.47 -18.68
C TYR A 550 -2.84 13.77 -18.70
N LYS A 551 -2.36 14.81 -19.42
CA LYS A 551 -3.10 16.05 -19.57
C LYS A 551 -4.45 15.83 -20.28
N LYS A 552 -4.42 15.06 -21.36
CA LYS A 552 -5.65 14.66 -22.04
C LYS A 552 -6.62 13.89 -21.13
N LEU A 553 -6.13 13.00 -20.28
CA LEU A 553 -6.97 12.31 -19.29
C LEU A 553 -7.66 13.29 -18.34
N LEU A 554 -6.95 14.30 -17.85
CA LEU A 554 -7.54 15.34 -17.00
C LEU A 554 -8.56 16.19 -17.76
N ASP A 555 -8.28 16.56 -19.00
CA ASP A 555 -9.19 17.36 -19.83
C ASP A 555 -10.48 16.59 -20.14
N ASP A 556 -10.36 15.29 -20.44
CA ASP A 556 -11.51 14.43 -20.76
C ASP A 556 -12.37 14.09 -19.53
N ASN A 557 -11.78 13.96 -18.35
CA ASN A 557 -12.44 13.42 -17.15
C ASN A 557 -12.64 14.45 -16.03
N GLY A 558 -11.95 15.59 -16.09
CA GLY A 558 -11.80 16.54 -14.99
C GLY A 558 -10.84 16.03 -13.90
N PRO A 559 -10.39 16.90 -12.97
CA PRO A 559 -9.64 16.47 -11.81
C PRO A 559 -10.50 15.53 -10.96
N ALA A 560 -9.84 14.68 -10.16
CA ALA A 560 -10.55 13.88 -9.18
C ALA A 560 -11.43 14.78 -8.34
N ALA A 561 -12.67 14.37 -8.11
CA ALA A 561 -13.59 15.14 -7.28
C ALA A 561 -13.02 15.17 -5.85
N GLY A 562 -12.56 16.35 -5.42
CA GLY A 562 -12.12 16.63 -4.07
C GLY A 562 -13.22 16.46 -3.03
#